data_fa7d9b40f7c320523b1e25a637829c1a
#
_entry.id   fa7d9b40f7c320523b1e25a637829c1a
#
_cell.length_a   1.000
_cell.length_b   1.000
_cell.length_c   1.000
_cell.angle_alpha   90.00
_cell.angle_beta   90.00
_cell.angle_gamma   90.00
#
_symmetry.space_group_name_H-M   'P 1'
#
loop_
_entity.id
_entity.type
_entity.pdbx_description
1 polymer ?
#
loop_
_entity_poly.entity_id
_entity_poly.type
_entity_poly.pdbx_seq_one_letter_code
_entity_poly.pdbx_strand_id
1 'polypeptide(L)'
;METSMRTNESGKRLLILALSFLGILMITGMYAYTWIFVYHRRVIWNIKLYFWGHLLMVFIYFILLFFFVSTYGGMRIGYLKPMDVFFSQVFSLLCVNIVTYLQFSIIEVKLVRANGLIWMTAAQIVFAGFWTWLCNLVYRKVFPPRDLLLIHGERPIESILQKFASRPDKYRISQCLHVNGGQKEMEKAILESGKAVVLWDIPTADRNELLKFCYSHSIRVYMMPKITDVLIKGSDQLHLFDTPILLSREYSLRMEQRIAKRAIDLFCSLVLIILSSPVWLVTAIAIKLYDGGPVLYRQIRCTIGGREFEIMKFRSMRVDAEKDGVARLATKNDSRITPIGKFIRAVRIDELPQLFNILKGDMSFIGPRPERPEIIAQYMEDMPEFALRMKVKAGLAGYAQVYGKYNTTPYDKLKLDLSYIENYTLWLDIKLMLLTLKILFKPESTEGIEENQTTAKKE
;
A
#
# COMPACT_ATOMS: atom_id res chain seq x y z
N MET A 1 17.98 -18.05 -30.45
CA MET A 1 17.52 -16.66 -30.35
C MET A 1 16.88 -16.34 -28.99
N GLU A 2 16.07 -17.23 -28.40
CA GLU A 2 15.40 -17.06 -27.11
C GLU A 2 16.33 -16.95 -25.88
N THR A 3 17.40 -17.74 -25.83
CA THR A 3 18.38 -17.69 -24.73
C THR A 3 19.10 -16.34 -24.68
N SER A 4 19.40 -15.73 -25.82
CA SER A 4 20.02 -14.41 -25.91
C SER A 4 19.09 -13.28 -25.44
N MET A 5 17.77 -13.37 -25.69
CA MET A 5 16.80 -12.38 -25.19
C MET A 5 16.58 -12.47 -23.67
N ARG A 6 16.55 -13.69 -23.08
CA ARG A 6 16.41 -13.88 -21.63
C ARG A 6 17.62 -13.38 -20.85
N THR A 7 18.81 -13.64 -21.32
CA THR A 7 20.07 -13.13 -20.73
C THR A 7 20.11 -11.60 -20.76
N ASN A 8 19.60 -10.99 -21.84
CA ASN A 8 19.55 -9.54 -21.98
C ASN A 8 18.54 -8.88 -21.01
N GLU A 9 17.36 -9.46 -20.74
CA GLU A 9 16.39 -8.93 -19.75
C GLU A 9 16.91 -9.06 -18.32
N SER A 10 17.57 -10.15 -17.96
CA SER A 10 18.17 -10.35 -16.63
C SER A 10 19.29 -9.34 -16.38
N GLY A 11 20.19 -9.12 -17.34
CA GLY A 11 21.23 -8.12 -17.25
C GLY A 11 20.69 -6.69 -17.09
N LYS A 12 19.64 -6.34 -17.84
CA LYS A 12 18.97 -5.04 -17.73
C LYS A 12 18.35 -4.81 -16.36
N ARG A 13 17.73 -5.84 -15.77
CA ARG A 13 17.17 -5.77 -14.41
C ARG A 13 18.26 -5.61 -13.37
N LEU A 14 19.37 -6.35 -13.51
CA LEU A 14 20.51 -6.24 -12.63
C LEU A 14 21.10 -4.83 -12.65
N LEU A 15 21.21 -4.21 -13.81
CA LEU A 15 21.67 -2.83 -13.97
C LEU A 15 20.81 -1.85 -13.15
N ILE A 16 19.48 -1.93 -13.27
CA ILE A 16 18.60 -1.03 -12.51
C ILE A 16 18.68 -1.28 -11.01
N LEU A 17 18.81 -2.54 -10.59
CA LEU A 17 19.01 -2.89 -9.18
C LEU A 17 20.34 -2.36 -8.66
N ALA A 18 21.42 -2.51 -9.43
CA ALA A 18 22.75 -1.98 -9.09
C ALA A 18 22.74 -0.44 -8.97
N LEU A 19 22.07 0.26 -9.90
CA LEU A 19 21.91 1.71 -9.82
C LEU A 19 21.10 2.12 -8.57
N SER A 20 20.03 1.39 -8.23
CA SER A 20 19.26 1.66 -7.02
C SER A 20 20.11 1.48 -5.75
N PHE A 21 20.92 0.43 -5.72
CA PHE A 21 21.82 0.13 -4.60
C PHE A 21 22.95 1.17 -4.49
N LEU A 22 23.53 1.58 -5.62
CA LEU A 22 24.57 2.62 -5.67
C LEU A 22 24.04 3.95 -5.09
N GLY A 23 22.80 4.33 -5.41
CA GLY A 23 22.15 5.51 -4.81
C GLY A 23 22.08 5.45 -3.29
N ILE A 24 21.74 4.28 -2.73
CA ILE A 24 21.72 4.06 -1.27
C ILE A 24 23.12 4.20 -0.69
N LEU A 25 24.16 3.64 -1.35
CA LEU A 25 25.54 3.77 -0.89
C LEU A 25 26.01 5.22 -0.89
N MET A 26 25.68 6.01 -1.92
CA MET A 26 26.04 7.43 -1.97
C MET A 26 25.36 8.23 -0.86
N ILE A 27 24.09 8.00 -0.59
CA ILE A 27 23.35 8.62 0.54
C ILE A 27 24.00 8.23 1.88
N THR A 28 24.40 6.95 2.03
CA THR A 28 25.12 6.48 3.22
C THR A 28 26.50 7.16 3.34
N GLY A 29 27.17 7.42 2.24
CA GLY A 29 28.43 8.18 2.21
C GLY A 29 28.25 9.63 2.71
N MET A 30 27.15 10.30 2.34
CA MET A 30 26.81 11.63 2.86
C MET A 30 26.59 11.60 4.38
N TYR A 31 25.94 10.57 4.88
CA TYR A 31 25.79 10.36 6.32
C TYR A 31 27.15 10.13 7.00
N ALA A 32 28.00 9.26 6.44
CA ALA A 32 29.32 8.97 7.00
C ALA A 32 30.18 10.24 7.10
N TYR A 33 30.15 11.08 6.08
CA TYR A 33 30.81 12.40 6.12
C TYR A 33 30.28 13.27 7.26
N THR A 34 28.95 13.42 7.35
CA THR A 34 28.32 14.24 8.39
C THR A 34 28.57 13.69 9.79
N TRP A 35 28.52 12.36 9.95
CA TRP A 35 28.83 11.70 11.21
C TRP A 35 30.26 11.99 11.67
N ILE A 36 31.26 11.76 10.82
CA ILE A 36 32.70 11.88 11.18
C ILE A 36 33.10 13.34 11.39
N PHE A 37 32.72 14.23 10.46
CA PHE A 37 33.25 15.59 10.43
C PHE A 37 32.41 16.62 11.19
N VAL A 38 31.12 16.38 11.36
CA VAL A 38 30.22 17.32 12.05
C VAL A 38 29.90 16.85 13.45
N TYR A 39 29.39 15.62 13.59
CA TYR A 39 28.87 15.16 14.88
C TYR A 39 29.95 14.60 15.78
N HIS A 40 30.74 13.63 15.36
CA HIS A 40 31.77 13.02 16.22
C HIS A 40 32.85 14.00 16.64
N ARG A 41 33.29 14.90 15.75
CA ARG A 41 34.34 15.86 16.08
C ARG A 41 33.92 17.09 16.84
N ARG A 42 32.64 17.50 16.75
CA ARG A 42 32.17 18.82 17.21
C ARG A 42 31.00 18.80 18.19
N VAL A 43 30.26 17.72 18.27
CA VAL A 43 28.97 17.68 18.98
C VAL A 43 28.92 16.57 20.03
N ILE A 44 29.45 15.39 19.73
CA ILE A 44 29.43 14.23 20.63
C ILE A 44 30.74 14.15 21.39
N TRP A 45 30.68 14.36 22.71
CA TRP A 45 31.85 14.40 23.59
C TRP A 45 31.89 13.25 24.59
N ASN A 46 30.76 12.64 24.90
CA ASN A 46 30.63 11.62 25.94
C ASN A 46 31.30 10.28 25.56
N ILE A 47 31.39 9.96 24.29
CA ILE A 47 31.95 8.68 23.83
C ILE A 47 33.02 8.93 22.76
N LYS A 48 34.20 8.39 22.98
CA LYS A 48 35.25 8.32 21.97
C LYS A 48 35.11 7.02 21.19
N LEU A 49 34.64 7.14 19.95
CA LEU A 49 34.53 6.00 19.04
C LEU A 49 35.80 5.89 18.18
N TYR A 50 36.33 4.67 18.10
CA TYR A 50 37.45 4.30 17.22
C TYR A 50 36.91 3.79 15.88
N PHE A 51 37.81 3.41 14.96
CA PHE A 51 37.46 2.99 13.60
C PHE A 51 36.28 2.05 13.51
N TRP A 52 36.26 0.98 14.30
CA TRP A 52 35.13 0.01 14.31
C TRP A 52 33.81 0.60 14.81
N GLY A 53 33.85 1.53 15.73
CA GLY A 53 32.69 2.24 16.20
C GLY A 53 32.09 3.15 15.10
N HIS A 54 32.92 3.83 14.33
CA HIS A 54 32.47 4.63 13.18
C HIS A 54 31.86 3.73 12.10
N LEU A 55 32.54 2.61 11.79
CA LEU A 55 32.01 1.65 10.82
C LEU A 55 30.64 1.09 11.24
N LEU A 56 30.48 0.74 12.52
CA LEU A 56 29.23 0.27 13.08
C LEU A 56 28.10 1.31 12.92
N MET A 57 28.37 2.59 13.21
CA MET A 57 27.38 3.68 13.05
C MET A 57 26.95 3.83 11.59
N VAL A 58 27.89 3.79 10.65
CA VAL A 58 27.60 3.86 9.21
C VAL A 58 26.83 2.62 8.74
N PHE A 59 27.16 1.46 9.25
CA PHE A 59 26.49 0.20 8.92
C PHE A 59 25.04 0.16 9.45
N ILE A 60 24.81 0.62 10.68
CA ILE A 60 23.44 0.75 11.24
C ILE A 60 22.60 1.70 10.38
N TYR A 61 23.15 2.86 10.01
CA TYR A 61 22.47 3.80 9.13
C TYR A 61 22.13 3.17 7.77
N PHE A 62 23.10 2.46 7.16
CA PHE A 62 22.90 1.76 5.89
C PHE A 62 21.76 0.73 5.97
N ILE A 63 21.76 -0.11 7.03
CA ILE A 63 20.70 -1.11 7.22
C ILE A 63 19.34 -0.44 7.38
N LEU A 64 19.23 0.59 8.21
CA LEU A 64 17.98 1.33 8.40
C LEU A 64 17.52 1.99 7.09
N LEU A 65 18.42 2.64 6.36
CA LEU A 65 18.10 3.27 5.09
C LEU A 65 17.62 2.23 4.06
N PHE A 66 18.36 1.13 3.92
CA PHE A 66 17.99 0.03 3.01
C PHE A 66 16.62 -0.54 3.36
N PHE A 67 16.37 -0.78 4.65
CA PHE A 67 15.08 -1.26 5.16
C PHE A 67 13.92 -0.33 4.80
N PHE A 68 14.03 0.96 5.10
CA PHE A 68 12.95 1.91 4.83
C PHE A 68 12.77 2.15 3.33
N VAL A 69 13.86 2.32 2.55
CA VAL A 69 13.78 2.53 1.09
C VAL A 69 13.16 1.30 0.40
N SER A 70 13.52 0.09 0.83
CA SER A 70 12.94 -1.15 0.31
C SER A 70 11.45 -1.28 0.67
N THR A 71 11.08 -0.97 1.92
CA THR A 71 9.70 -1.06 2.43
C THR A 71 8.78 -0.06 1.72
N TYR A 72 9.20 1.20 1.61
CA TYR A 72 8.41 2.25 0.98
C TYR A 72 8.44 2.20 -0.55
N GLY A 73 9.26 1.36 -1.15
CA GLY A 73 9.33 1.15 -2.59
C GLY A 73 10.25 2.13 -3.32
N GLY A 74 11.18 2.79 -2.63
CA GLY A 74 12.16 3.70 -3.23
C GLY A 74 13.16 3.02 -4.18
N MET A 75 13.29 1.69 -4.11
CA MET A 75 14.09 0.89 -5.05
C MET A 75 13.31 0.44 -6.30
N ARG A 76 11.99 0.68 -6.36
CA ARG A 76 11.12 0.16 -7.43
C ARG A 76 11.12 1.06 -8.67
N ILE A 77 12.31 1.41 -9.16
CA ILE A 77 12.48 2.18 -10.39
C ILE A 77 11.87 1.42 -11.57
N GLY A 78 11.08 2.13 -12.39
CA GLY A 78 10.34 1.53 -13.51
C GLY A 78 9.06 0.77 -13.13
N TYR A 79 8.85 0.39 -11.87
CA TYR A 79 7.57 -0.16 -11.40
C TYR A 79 6.60 0.96 -10.96
N LEU A 80 7.08 1.88 -10.16
CA LEU A 80 6.34 3.06 -9.72
C LEU A 80 6.58 4.23 -10.68
N LYS A 81 5.72 5.26 -10.62
CA LYS A 81 5.99 6.53 -11.30
C LYS A 81 7.23 7.18 -10.67
N PRO A 82 8.04 7.95 -11.44
CA PRO A 82 9.25 8.56 -10.90
C PRO A 82 9.01 9.41 -9.65
N MET A 83 7.94 10.20 -9.63
CA MET A 83 7.55 11.00 -8.47
C MET A 83 7.20 10.12 -7.25
N ASP A 84 6.54 8.97 -7.44
CA ASP A 84 6.25 8.06 -6.34
C ASP A 84 7.52 7.42 -5.76
N VAL A 85 8.52 7.14 -6.60
CA VAL A 85 9.85 6.66 -6.16
C VAL A 85 10.54 7.75 -5.36
N PHE A 86 10.58 8.98 -5.87
CA PHE A 86 11.17 10.13 -5.19
C PHE A 86 10.52 10.38 -3.82
N PHE A 87 9.20 10.50 -3.75
CA PHE A 87 8.49 10.64 -2.47
C PHE A 87 8.74 9.47 -1.51
N SER A 88 8.90 8.25 -2.04
CA SER A 88 9.26 7.09 -1.21
C SER A 88 10.64 7.23 -0.59
N GLN A 89 11.61 7.74 -1.36
CA GLN A 89 12.98 7.98 -0.89
C GLN A 89 13.01 9.11 0.14
N VAL A 90 12.34 10.24 -0.15
CA VAL A 90 12.24 11.37 0.79
C VAL A 90 11.64 10.93 2.12
N PHE A 91 10.53 10.20 2.09
CA PHE A 91 9.90 9.70 3.31
C PHE A 91 10.81 8.75 4.08
N SER A 92 11.52 7.86 3.37
CA SER A 92 12.52 6.96 3.97
C SER A 92 13.64 7.74 4.67
N LEU A 93 14.16 8.77 3.99
CA LEU A 93 15.22 9.64 4.55
C LEU A 93 14.75 10.35 5.82
N LEU A 94 13.54 10.89 5.83
CA LEU A 94 12.99 11.54 7.02
C LEU A 94 12.89 10.55 8.19
N CYS A 95 12.36 9.33 7.95
CA CYS A 95 12.25 8.30 8.99
C CYS A 95 13.64 7.92 9.54
N VAL A 96 14.61 7.65 8.67
CA VAL A 96 15.97 7.25 9.10
C VAL A 96 16.66 8.38 9.84
N ASN A 97 16.56 9.61 9.36
CA ASN A 97 17.24 10.76 9.97
C ASN A 97 16.63 11.14 11.32
N ILE A 98 15.31 10.94 11.53
CA ILE A 98 14.67 11.07 12.85
C ILE A 98 15.23 10.01 13.81
N VAL A 99 15.30 8.75 13.39
CA VAL A 99 15.89 7.68 14.22
C VAL A 99 17.36 7.99 14.53
N THR A 100 18.12 8.48 13.55
CA THR A 100 19.52 8.88 13.74
C THR A 100 19.67 10.04 14.72
N TYR A 101 18.77 11.03 14.68
CA TYR A 101 18.75 12.13 15.63
C TYR A 101 18.53 11.63 17.06
N LEU A 102 17.58 10.73 17.27
CA LEU A 102 17.33 10.11 18.57
C LEU A 102 18.54 9.29 19.02
N GLN A 103 19.15 8.52 18.12
CA GLN A 103 20.36 7.76 18.41
C GLN A 103 21.51 8.66 18.89
N PHE A 104 21.78 9.79 18.22
CA PHE A 104 22.80 10.74 18.63
C PHE A 104 22.49 11.37 19.97
N SER A 105 21.20 11.71 20.22
CA SER A 105 20.76 12.30 21.49
C SER A 105 20.87 11.33 22.64
N ILE A 106 20.63 10.03 22.43
CA ILE A 106 20.82 8.97 23.43
C ILE A 106 22.32 8.79 23.74
N ILE A 107 23.19 8.77 22.73
CA ILE A 107 24.64 8.63 22.89
C ILE A 107 25.20 9.80 23.72
N GLU A 108 24.74 11.02 23.46
CA GLU A 108 25.20 12.22 24.16
C GLU A 108 24.46 12.50 25.48
N VAL A 109 23.38 11.70 25.79
CA VAL A 109 22.53 11.84 26.99
C VAL A 109 21.86 13.23 27.08
N LYS A 110 21.74 13.93 25.95
CA LYS A 110 21.05 15.21 25.78
C LYS A 110 20.61 15.43 24.36
N LEU A 111 19.64 16.30 24.14
CA LEU A 111 19.23 16.67 22.78
C LEU A 111 20.37 17.39 22.05
N VAL A 112 20.87 16.78 20.97
CA VAL A 112 21.97 17.33 20.16
C VAL A 112 21.47 18.42 19.23
N ARG A 113 22.37 19.30 18.77
CA ARG A 113 22.05 20.31 17.75
C ARG A 113 21.69 19.62 16.42
N ALA A 114 20.48 19.86 15.93
CA ALA A 114 19.93 19.21 14.73
C ALA A 114 20.46 19.82 13.39
N ASN A 115 21.10 21.00 13.41
CA ASN A 115 21.46 21.75 12.20
C ASN A 115 22.23 20.90 11.18
N GLY A 116 23.22 20.11 11.63
CA GLY A 116 24.00 19.24 10.75
C GLY A 116 23.15 18.18 10.04
N LEU A 117 22.23 17.55 10.78
CA LEU A 117 21.28 16.57 10.21
C LEU A 117 20.28 17.22 9.28
N ILE A 118 19.80 18.43 9.58
CA ILE A 118 18.87 19.16 8.71
C ILE A 118 19.54 19.46 7.36
N TRP A 119 20.75 20.00 7.36
CA TRP A 119 21.49 20.27 6.13
C TRP A 119 21.84 19.00 5.36
N MET A 120 22.24 17.94 6.07
CA MET A 120 22.47 16.62 5.46
C MET A 120 21.19 16.11 4.81
N THR A 121 20.05 16.16 5.51
CA THR A 121 18.76 15.72 4.99
C THR A 121 18.36 16.49 3.74
N ALA A 122 18.54 17.81 3.73
CA ALA A 122 18.27 18.66 2.57
C ALA A 122 19.13 18.24 1.37
N ALA A 123 20.43 18.06 1.59
CA ALA A 123 21.36 17.58 0.55
C ALA A 123 21.01 16.19 0.03
N GLN A 124 20.63 15.26 0.92
CA GLN A 124 20.18 13.92 0.55
C GLN A 124 18.88 13.95 -0.28
N ILE A 125 17.93 14.83 0.05
CA ILE A 125 16.68 14.99 -0.72
C ILE A 125 16.98 15.51 -2.13
N VAL A 126 17.84 16.51 -2.27
CA VAL A 126 18.26 17.03 -3.58
C VAL A 126 18.94 15.92 -4.39
N PHE A 127 19.89 15.20 -3.76
CA PHE A 127 20.55 14.07 -4.41
C PHE A 127 19.57 12.97 -4.83
N ALA A 128 18.60 12.58 -3.97
CA ALA A 128 17.60 11.58 -4.27
C ALA A 128 16.72 11.98 -5.47
N GLY A 129 16.36 13.27 -5.59
CA GLY A 129 15.64 13.80 -6.73
C GLY A 129 16.44 13.68 -8.04
N PHE A 130 17.69 14.15 -8.03
CA PHE A 130 18.59 14.03 -9.18
C PHE A 130 18.83 12.55 -9.54
N TRP A 131 19.12 11.70 -8.56
CA TRP A 131 19.39 10.27 -8.78
C TRP A 131 18.18 9.54 -9.36
N THR A 132 16.98 9.80 -8.83
CA THR A 132 15.73 9.23 -9.34
C THR A 132 15.49 9.65 -10.80
N TRP A 133 15.72 10.91 -11.13
CA TRP A 133 15.63 11.42 -12.49
C TRP A 133 16.63 10.71 -13.42
N LEU A 134 17.89 10.63 -13.03
CA LEU A 134 18.96 9.94 -13.78
C LEU A 134 18.61 8.46 -14.01
N CYS A 135 18.24 7.74 -12.95
CA CYS A 135 17.84 6.34 -13.06
C CYS A 135 16.62 6.14 -13.98
N ASN A 136 15.67 7.09 -13.98
CA ASN A 136 14.52 7.03 -14.87
C ASN A 136 14.91 7.27 -16.33
N LEU A 137 15.86 8.14 -16.62
CA LEU A 137 16.42 8.32 -17.97
C LEU A 137 17.07 7.02 -18.47
N VAL A 138 17.91 6.40 -17.64
CA VAL A 138 18.54 5.11 -17.96
C VAL A 138 17.49 4.04 -18.17
N TYR A 139 16.49 3.97 -17.28
CA TYR A 139 15.39 3.01 -17.39
C TYR A 139 14.65 3.11 -18.73
N ARG A 140 14.26 4.32 -19.13
CA ARG A 140 13.54 4.55 -20.41
C ARG A 140 14.35 4.14 -21.65
N LYS A 141 15.68 4.33 -21.61
CA LYS A 141 16.57 3.89 -22.69
C LYS A 141 16.73 2.36 -22.74
N VAL A 142 16.79 1.73 -21.58
CA VAL A 142 17.02 0.27 -21.43
C VAL A 142 15.74 -0.53 -21.67
N PHE A 143 14.59 0.00 -21.23
CA PHE A 143 13.28 -0.65 -21.32
C PHE A 143 12.29 0.22 -22.12
N PRO A 144 12.24 0.09 -23.44
CA PRO A 144 11.20 0.77 -24.24
C PRO A 144 9.80 0.27 -23.83
N PRO A 145 8.75 1.08 -24.07
CA PRO A 145 7.38 0.66 -23.82
C PRO A 145 7.05 -0.65 -24.53
N ARG A 146 6.33 -1.54 -23.83
CA ARG A 146 5.92 -2.82 -24.38
C ARG A 146 4.60 -2.70 -25.10
N ASP A 147 4.56 -3.22 -26.30
CA ASP A 147 3.31 -3.41 -27.02
C ASP A 147 2.53 -4.56 -26.43
N LEU A 148 1.23 -4.36 -26.25
CA LEU A 148 0.31 -5.30 -25.63
C LEU A 148 -0.84 -5.59 -26.58
N LEU A 149 -1.22 -6.88 -26.67
CA LEU A 149 -2.48 -7.34 -27.22
C LEU A 149 -3.48 -7.51 -26.07
N LEU A 150 -4.60 -6.78 -26.11
CA LEU A 150 -5.67 -6.90 -25.12
C LEU A 150 -6.73 -7.87 -25.64
N ILE A 151 -6.95 -8.98 -24.94
CA ILE A 151 -8.07 -9.90 -25.17
C ILE A 151 -9.04 -9.72 -24.00
N HIS A 152 -10.31 -9.42 -24.32
CA HIS A 152 -11.29 -9.07 -23.29
C HIS A 152 -12.61 -9.82 -23.46
N GLY A 153 -13.33 -9.98 -22.33
CA GLY A 153 -14.71 -10.47 -22.25
C GLY A 153 -15.73 -9.34 -22.20
N GLU A 154 -16.80 -9.55 -21.46
CA GLU A 154 -17.99 -8.68 -21.43
C GLU A 154 -17.79 -7.37 -20.67
N ARG A 155 -16.81 -7.29 -19.74
CA ARG A 155 -16.58 -6.08 -18.96
C ARG A 155 -16.10 -4.92 -19.82
N PRO A 156 -16.58 -3.68 -19.55
CA PRO A 156 -16.09 -2.47 -20.20
C PRO A 156 -14.57 -2.34 -20.14
N ILE A 157 -13.96 -2.06 -21.31
CA ILE A 157 -12.49 -1.98 -21.45
C ILE A 157 -11.92 -0.60 -21.11
N GLU A 158 -12.77 0.43 -21.00
CA GLU A 158 -12.37 1.83 -20.78
C GLU A 158 -11.52 1.97 -19.52
N SER A 159 -11.91 1.27 -18.45
CA SER A 159 -11.19 1.34 -17.16
C SER A 159 -9.78 0.76 -17.25
N ILE A 160 -9.59 -0.33 -17.98
CA ILE A 160 -8.27 -0.95 -18.17
C ILE A 160 -7.43 -0.15 -19.16
N LEU A 161 -8.02 0.37 -20.23
CA LEU A 161 -7.35 1.25 -21.17
C LEU A 161 -6.81 2.51 -20.48
N GLN A 162 -7.62 3.16 -19.64
CA GLN A 162 -7.18 4.32 -18.85
C GLN A 162 -6.04 3.96 -17.88
N LYS A 163 -6.09 2.78 -17.23
CA LYS A 163 -5.03 2.31 -16.34
C LYS A 163 -3.71 2.13 -17.10
N PHE A 164 -3.71 1.51 -18.28
CA PHE A 164 -2.52 1.35 -19.11
C PHE A 164 -2.06 2.69 -19.71
N ALA A 165 -2.98 3.54 -20.17
CA ALA A 165 -2.68 4.89 -20.66
C ALA A 165 -2.04 5.80 -19.59
N SER A 166 -2.28 5.54 -18.31
CA SER A 166 -1.61 6.26 -17.21
C SER A 166 -0.10 5.96 -17.10
N ARG A 167 0.40 4.94 -17.84
CA ARG A 167 1.81 4.51 -17.86
C ARG A 167 2.31 4.30 -19.29
N PRO A 168 2.29 5.35 -20.15
CA PRO A 168 2.75 5.27 -21.53
C PRO A 168 4.26 4.98 -21.65
N ASP A 169 4.99 5.28 -20.57
CA ASP A 169 6.42 4.96 -20.41
C ASP A 169 6.70 3.46 -20.36
N LYS A 170 5.69 2.63 -20.13
CA LYS A 170 5.84 1.20 -19.86
C LYS A 170 5.02 0.30 -20.77
N TYR A 171 3.83 0.75 -21.15
CA TYR A 171 2.85 -0.06 -21.86
C TYR A 171 2.19 0.72 -22.99
N ARG A 172 1.94 0.04 -24.11
CA ARG A 172 1.17 0.54 -25.22
C ARG A 172 0.24 -0.56 -25.73
N ILE A 173 -1.08 -0.37 -25.60
CA ILE A 173 -2.05 -1.30 -26.19
C ILE A 173 -2.12 -1.01 -27.68
N SER A 174 -1.79 -2.00 -28.48
CA SER A 174 -1.71 -1.88 -29.92
C SER A 174 -2.90 -2.51 -30.64
N GLN A 175 -3.58 -3.47 -30.00
CA GLN A 175 -4.71 -4.20 -30.57
C GLN A 175 -5.62 -4.69 -29.45
N CYS A 176 -6.94 -4.69 -29.71
CA CYS A 176 -7.94 -5.24 -28.81
C CYS A 176 -8.74 -6.32 -29.59
N LEU A 177 -9.00 -7.45 -28.93
CA LEU A 177 -9.80 -8.54 -29.46
C LEU A 177 -10.83 -8.98 -28.43
N HIS A 178 -12.04 -9.29 -28.88
CA HIS A 178 -13.07 -9.86 -28.01
C HIS A 178 -12.97 -11.39 -28.00
N VAL A 179 -13.22 -12.01 -26.85
CA VAL A 179 -13.11 -13.48 -26.65
C VAL A 179 -14.02 -14.29 -27.60
N ASN A 180 -15.13 -13.70 -28.05
CA ASN A 180 -16.10 -14.36 -28.96
C ASN A 180 -15.57 -14.64 -30.37
N GLY A 181 -14.38 -14.11 -30.76
CA GLY A 181 -13.72 -14.44 -32.01
C GLY A 181 -13.27 -15.90 -32.13
N GLY A 182 -13.29 -16.64 -31.03
CA GLY A 182 -12.91 -18.04 -30.95
C GLY A 182 -11.43 -18.28 -30.70
N GLN A 183 -11.12 -19.43 -30.11
CA GLN A 183 -9.78 -19.77 -29.62
C GLN A 183 -8.71 -19.70 -30.71
N LYS A 184 -8.98 -20.25 -31.91
CA LYS A 184 -8.02 -20.29 -33.00
C LYS A 184 -7.64 -18.92 -33.54
N GLU A 185 -8.60 -17.99 -33.58
CA GLU A 185 -8.36 -16.61 -33.97
C GLU A 185 -7.49 -15.88 -32.94
N MET A 186 -7.78 -16.07 -31.66
CA MET A 186 -6.96 -15.49 -30.57
C MET A 186 -5.54 -16.04 -30.59
N GLU A 187 -5.35 -17.37 -30.72
CA GLU A 187 -4.03 -18.00 -30.81
C GLU A 187 -3.22 -17.48 -32.02
N LYS A 188 -3.88 -17.34 -33.16
CA LYS A 188 -3.26 -16.77 -34.38
C LYS A 188 -2.83 -15.32 -34.14
N ALA A 189 -3.71 -14.49 -33.61
CA ALA A 189 -3.40 -13.09 -33.29
C ALA A 189 -2.27 -12.95 -32.25
N ILE A 190 -2.20 -13.84 -31.27
CA ILE A 190 -1.11 -13.89 -30.27
C ILE A 190 0.23 -14.14 -30.96
N LEU A 191 0.30 -15.13 -31.87
CA LEU A 191 1.53 -15.46 -32.60
C LEU A 191 1.93 -14.37 -33.59
N GLU A 192 0.98 -13.85 -34.35
CA GLU A 192 1.24 -12.78 -35.32
C GLU A 192 1.67 -11.48 -34.67
N SER A 193 1.11 -11.15 -33.51
CA SER A 193 1.49 -9.94 -32.78
C SER A 193 2.91 -10.01 -32.21
N GLY A 194 3.40 -11.20 -31.81
CA GLY A 194 4.68 -11.38 -31.12
C GLY A 194 4.81 -10.59 -29.81
N LYS A 195 3.68 -10.13 -29.25
CA LYS A 195 3.59 -9.15 -28.17
C LYS A 195 3.21 -9.82 -26.86
N ALA A 196 3.34 -9.09 -25.76
CA ALA A 196 2.77 -9.53 -24.49
C ALA A 196 1.24 -9.39 -24.52
N VAL A 197 0.55 -10.33 -23.87
CA VAL A 197 -0.92 -10.45 -23.88
C VAL A 197 -1.51 -10.00 -22.56
N VAL A 198 -2.63 -9.30 -22.62
CA VAL A 198 -3.46 -8.94 -21.46
C VAL A 198 -4.79 -9.70 -21.56
N LEU A 199 -5.07 -10.56 -20.60
CA LEU A 199 -6.34 -11.29 -20.50
C LEU A 199 -7.25 -10.57 -19.50
N TRP A 200 -8.30 -9.89 -19.99
CA TRP A 200 -9.19 -9.07 -19.20
C TRP A 200 -10.61 -9.64 -19.19
N ASP A 201 -11.04 -10.07 -18.01
CA ASP A 201 -12.39 -10.59 -17.75
C ASP A 201 -12.86 -11.71 -18.70
N ILE A 202 -11.98 -12.66 -19.01
CA ILE A 202 -12.27 -13.79 -19.88
C ILE A 202 -12.87 -14.95 -19.08
N PRO A 203 -13.81 -15.74 -19.63
CA PRO A 203 -14.27 -16.99 -19.04
C PRO A 203 -13.13 -17.88 -18.62
N THR A 204 -13.29 -18.61 -17.49
CA THR A 204 -12.18 -19.36 -16.87
C THR A 204 -11.62 -20.45 -17.79
N ALA A 205 -12.49 -21.12 -18.58
CA ALA A 205 -12.06 -22.14 -19.54
C ALA A 205 -11.13 -21.57 -20.60
N ASP A 206 -11.58 -20.54 -21.32
CA ASP A 206 -10.82 -19.88 -22.37
C ASP A 206 -9.52 -19.26 -21.85
N ARG A 207 -9.60 -18.62 -20.66
CA ARG A 207 -8.42 -18.08 -20.00
C ARG A 207 -7.35 -19.13 -19.72
N ASN A 208 -7.75 -20.30 -19.24
CA ASN A 208 -6.82 -21.36 -18.91
C ASN A 208 -6.17 -21.94 -20.18
N GLU A 209 -6.92 -22.09 -21.26
CA GLU A 209 -6.37 -22.55 -22.55
C GLU A 209 -5.40 -21.52 -23.13
N LEU A 210 -5.77 -20.24 -23.17
CA LEU A 210 -4.89 -19.18 -23.64
C LEU A 210 -3.63 -19.04 -22.77
N LEU A 211 -3.75 -19.25 -21.44
CA LEU A 211 -2.60 -19.20 -20.55
C LEU A 211 -1.62 -20.35 -20.85
N LYS A 212 -2.11 -21.59 -21.03
CA LYS A 212 -1.29 -22.73 -21.43
C LYS A 212 -0.62 -22.49 -22.78
N PHE A 213 -1.37 -21.97 -23.76
CA PHE A 213 -0.86 -21.62 -25.07
C PHE A 213 0.26 -20.58 -25.00
N CYS A 214 0.04 -19.48 -24.29
CA CYS A 214 1.06 -18.45 -24.11
C CYS A 214 2.30 -18.99 -23.35
N TYR A 215 2.09 -19.85 -22.35
CA TYR A 215 3.18 -20.45 -21.60
C TYR A 215 4.05 -21.36 -22.47
N SER A 216 3.43 -22.21 -23.32
CA SER A 216 4.16 -23.09 -24.24
C SER A 216 4.96 -22.34 -25.29
N HIS A 217 4.52 -21.14 -25.68
CA HIS A 217 5.21 -20.25 -26.63
C HIS A 217 6.09 -19.18 -25.95
N SER A 218 6.32 -19.28 -24.63
CA SER A 218 7.12 -18.32 -23.85
C SER A 218 6.64 -16.86 -23.95
N ILE A 219 5.35 -16.65 -24.19
CA ILE A 219 4.72 -15.33 -24.32
C ILE A 219 4.31 -14.83 -22.94
N ARG A 220 4.61 -13.57 -22.64
CA ARG A 220 4.27 -12.94 -21.36
C ARG A 220 2.79 -12.62 -21.30
N VAL A 221 2.14 -13.06 -20.23
CA VAL A 221 0.71 -12.81 -19.97
C VAL A 221 0.52 -11.92 -18.75
N TYR A 222 -0.34 -10.94 -18.88
CA TYR A 222 -0.94 -10.19 -17.77
C TYR A 222 -2.40 -10.59 -17.66
N MET A 223 -2.84 -11.09 -16.53
CA MET A 223 -4.22 -11.52 -16.37
C MET A 223 -4.87 -10.88 -15.13
N MET A 224 -6.16 -10.63 -15.24
CA MET A 224 -6.97 -10.23 -14.10
C MET A 224 -7.31 -11.47 -13.27
N PRO A 225 -6.89 -11.54 -11.99
CA PRO A 225 -7.22 -12.68 -11.14
C PRO A 225 -8.72 -12.67 -10.81
N LYS A 226 -9.34 -13.84 -10.79
CA LYS A 226 -10.67 -14.07 -10.19
C LYS A 226 -10.53 -14.36 -8.70
N ILE A 227 -11.62 -14.34 -7.94
CA ILE A 227 -11.60 -14.62 -6.49
C ILE A 227 -10.97 -15.99 -6.21
N THR A 228 -11.34 -17.02 -6.98
CA THR A 228 -10.79 -18.37 -6.87
C THR A 228 -9.27 -18.40 -7.06
N ASP A 229 -8.72 -17.60 -7.98
CA ASP A 229 -7.26 -17.54 -8.19
C ASP A 229 -6.54 -16.97 -6.95
N VAL A 230 -7.17 -16.00 -6.27
CA VAL A 230 -6.61 -15.42 -5.02
C VAL A 230 -6.60 -16.47 -3.92
N LEU A 231 -7.69 -17.26 -3.78
CA LEU A 231 -7.78 -18.33 -2.78
C LEU A 231 -6.78 -19.46 -3.05
N ILE A 232 -6.66 -19.89 -4.32
CA ILE A 232 -5.69 -20.92 -4.72
C ILE A 232 -4.26 -20.46 -4.46
N LYS A 233 -3.95 -19.19 -4.74
CA LYS A 233 -2.61 -18.63 -4.49
C LYS A 233 -2.23 -18.62 -3.01
N GLY A 234 -3.20 -18.54 -2.10
CA GLY A 234 -2.99 -18.58 -0.65
C GLY A 234 -2.94 -19.98 -0.07
N SER A 235 -3.24 -21.03 -0.87
CA SER A 235 -3.26 -22.41 -0.41
C SER A 235 -1.85 -22.95 -0.15
N ASP A 236 -1.71 -23.79 0.87
CA ASP A 236 -0.46 -24.50 1.15
C ASP A 236 -0.26 -25.64 0.15
N GLN A 237 0.92 -25.73 -0.44
CA GLN A 237 1.27 -26.86 -1.30
C GLN A 237 1.73 -28.03 -0.45
N LEU A 238 1.02 -29.15 -0.55
CA LEU A 238 1.34 -30.41 0.10
C LEU A 238 1.74 -31.45 -0.96
N HIS A 239 2.55 -32.41 -0.57
CA HIS A 239 2.85 -33.59 -1.37
C HIS A 239 2.24 -34.80 -0.65
N LEU A 240 1.24 -35.39 -1.27
CA LEU A 240 0.66 -36.64 -0.79
C LEU A 240 1.19 -37.76 -1.70
N PHE A 241 2.13 -38.52 -1.18
CA PHE A 241 2.94 -39.48 -1.96
C PHE A 241 3.68 -38.77 -3.11
N ASP A 242 3.31 -39.03 -4.35
CA ASP A 242 3.86 -38.47 -5.59
C ASP A 242 2.96 -37.39 -6.22
N THR A 243 1.83 -37.09 -5.58
CA THR A 243 0.83 -36.15 -6.10
C THR A 243 0.89 -34.82 -5.37
N PRO A 244 1.10 -33.67 -6.08
CA PRO A 244 0.98 -32.37 -5.48
C PRO A 244 -0.49 -32.03 -5.23
N ILE A 245 -0.82 -31.62 -4.00
CA ILE A 245 -2.16 -31.23 -3.57
C ILE A 245 -2.11 -29.83 -2.97
N LEU A 246 -3.15 -29.03 -3.23
CA LEU A 246 -3.33 -27.72 -2.63
C LEU A 246 -4.31 -27.82 -1.45
N LEU A 247 -3.87 -27.43 -0.27
CA LEU A 247 -4.69 -27.34 0.92
C LEU A 247 -5.17 -25.91 1.14
N SER A 248 -6.45 -25.67 0.94
CA SER A 248 -7.10 -24.43 1.42
C SER A 248 -7.60 -24.66 2.84
N ARG A 249 -7.19 -23.79 3.78
CA ARG A 249 -7.51 -23.95 5.21
C ARG A 249 -8.88 -23.34 5.53
N GLU A 250 -9.54 -23.89 6.55
CA GLU A 250 -10.82 -23.36 7.05
C GLU A 250 -10.68 -21.98 7.69
N TYR A 251 -9.57 -21.73 8.37
CA TYR A 251 -9.28 -20.49 9.10
C TYR A 251 -8.15 -19.70 8.45
N SER A 252 -8.32 -18.41 8.40
CA SER A 252 -7.38 -17.48 7.79
C SER A 252 -6.10 -17.24 8.59
N LEU A 253 -6.15 -17.36 9.92
CA LEU A 253 -5.03 -17.08 10.83
C LEU A 253 -4.84 -18.22 11.83
N ARG A 254 -3.60 -18.72 11.93
CA ARG A 254 -3.20 -19.70 12.95
C ARG A 254 -3.25 -19.07 14.34
N MET A 255 -3.34 -19.90 15.38
CA MET A 255 -3.43 -19.43 16.77
C MET A 255 -2.24 -18.53 17.16
N GLU A 256 -1.03 -18.93 16.79
CA GLU A 256 0.20 -18.17 17.05
C GLU A 256 0.17 -16.80 16.38
N GLN A 257 -0.33 -16.74 15.15
CA GLN A 257 -0.49 -15.50 14.39
C GLN A 257 -1.53 -14.57 15.04
N ARG A 258 -2.63 -15.12 15.56
CA ARG A 258 -3.66 -14.36 16.29
C ARG A 258 -3.10 -13.76 17.57
N ILE A 259 -2.33 -14.53 18.34
CA ILE A 259 -1.70 -14.07 19.60
C ILE A 259 -0.69 -12.96 19.30
N ALA A 260 0.23 -13.19 18.35
CA ALA A 260 1.24 -12.22 17.98
C ALA A 260 0.62 -10.93 17.44
N LYS A 261 -0.39 -11.05 16.56
CA LYS A 261 -1.16 -9.90 16.05
C LYS A 261 -1.82 -9.12 17.18
N ARG A 262 -2.47 -9.81 18.13
CA ARG A 262 -3.11 -9.18 19.27
C ARG A 262 -2.12 -8.46 20.18
N ALA A 263 -0.95 -9.02 20.43
CA ALA A 263 0.10 -8.39 21.20
C ALA A 263 0.57 -7.07 20.55
N ILE A 264 0.78 -7.06 19.24
CA ILE A 264 1.13 -5.86 18.48
C ILE A 264 -0.01 -4.84 18.55
N ASP A 265 -1.26 -5.26 18.34
CA ASP A 265 -2.43 -4.39 18.42
C ASP A 265 -2.51 -3.67 19.77
N LEU A 266 -2.33 -4.41 20.88
CA LEU A 266 -2.35 -3.86 22.23
C LEU A 266 -1.19 -2.89 22.48
N PHE A 267 0.03 -3.30 22.15
CA PHE A 267 1.22 -2.49 22.34
C PHE A 267 1.15 -1.19 21.55
N CYS A 268 0.90 -1.28 20.23
CA CYS A 268 0.87 -0.10 19.38
C CYS A 268 -0.28 0.84 19.72
N SER A 269 -1.49 0.32 20.03
CA SER A 269 -2.60 1.18 20.42
C SER A 269 -2.35 1.91 21.72
N LEU A 270 -1.77 1.24 22.75
CA LEU A 270 -1.43 1.89 24.02
C LEU A 270 -0.40 3.00 23.80
N VAL A 271 0.67 2.71 23.08
CA VAL A 271 1.72 3.69 22.77
C VAL A 271 1.14 4.88 22.00
N LEU A 272 0.35 4.63 20.96
CA LEU A 272 -0.23 5.71 20.17
C LEU A 272 -1.27 6.54 20.92
N ILE A 273 -2.08 5.95 21.82
CA ILE A 273 -3.00 6.70 22.65
C ILE A 273 -2.22 7.66 23.57
N ILE A 274 -1.14 7.19 24.21
CA ILE A 274 -0.31 8.03 25.08
C ILE A 274 0.33 9.16 24.27
N LEU A 275 0.97 8.84 23.16
CA LEU A 275 1.67 9.84 22.33
C LEU A 275 0.71 10.85 21.68
N SER A 276 -0.49 10.42 21.28
CA SER A 276 -1.48 11.30 20.67
C SER A 276 -2.42 12.01 21.65
N SER A 277 -2.30 11.74 22.97
CA SER A 277 -3.18 12.34 23.99
C SER A 277 -3.28 13.88 23.94
N PRO A 278 -2.20 14.65 23.69
CA PRO A 278 -2.32 16.11 23.54
C PRO A 278 -3.18 16.49 22.32
N VAL A 279 -3.04 15.73 21.21
CA VAL A 279 -3.83 15.95 19.98
C VAL A 279 -5.31 15.67 20.25
N TRP A 280 -5.61 14.64 21.04
CA TRP A 280 -6.99 14.32 21.43
C TRP A 280 -7.62 15.48 22.20
N LEU A 281 -6.91 16.03 23.18
CA LEU A 281 -7.42 17.14 24.00
C LEU A 281 -7.70 18.37 23.14
N VAL A 282 -6.75 18.77 22.30
CA VAL A 282 -6.90 19.93 21.40
C VAL A 282 -8.06 19.73 20.43
N THR A 283 -8.16 18.53 19.82
CA THR A 283 -9.24 18.22 18.88
C THR A 283 -10.61 18.21 19.55
N ALA A 284 -10.71 17.62 20.76
CA ALA A 284 -11.94 17.58 21.51
C ALA A 284 -12.43 19.00 21.89
N ILE A 285 -11.52 19.87 22.38
CA ILE A 285 -11.81 21.27 22.69
C ILE A 285 -12.26 22.01 21.43
N ALA A 286 -11.55 21.86 20.31
CA ALA A 286 -11.88 22.53 19.06
C ALA A 286 -13.29 22.17 18.55
N ILE A 287 -13.64 20.87 18.55
CA ILE A 287 -14.97 20.41 18.15
C ILE A 287 -16.04 20.96 19.10
N LYS A 288 -15.79 20.94 20.43
CA LYS A 288 -16.76 21.41 21.42
C LYS A 288 -17.00 22.91 21.36
N LEU A 289 -15.97 23.69 21.10
CA LEU A 289 -16.08 25.16 20.95
C LEU A 289 -16.75 25.58 19.66
N TYR A 290 -16.71 24.75 18.61
CA TYR A 290 -17.27 25.11 17.31
C TYR A 290 -18.82 25.15 17.32
N ASP A 291 -19.50 24.15 17.87
CA ASP A 291 -20.96 24.02 17.82
C ASP A 291 -21.59 23.42 19.08
N GLY A 292 -20.81 23.23 20.15
CA GLY A 292 -21.31 22.70 21.43
C GLY A 292 -21.73 21.21 21.43
N GLY A 293 -21.74 20.56 20.27
CA GLY A 293 -22.23 19.19 20.11
C GLY A 293 -21.28 18.11 20.65
N PRO A 294 -21.60 16.81 20.44
CA PRO A 294 -20.79 15.70 20.92
C PRO A 294 -19.44 15.67 20.20
N VAL A 295 -18.37 15.37 20.94
CA VAL A 295 -16.99 15.29 20.41
C VAL A 295 -16.81 14.02 19.57
N LEU A 296 -17.39 12.90 19.99
CA LEU A 296 -17.27 11.62 19.35
C LEU A 296 -18.54 11.30 18.53
N TYR A 297 -18.30 10.73 17.37
CA TYR A 297 -19.31 10.12 16.52
C TYR A 297 -19.17 8.60 16.59
N ARG A 298 -20.28 7.89 16.69
CA ARG A 298 -20.35 6.45 16.76
C ARG A 298 -21.23 5.91 15.65
N GLN A 299 -20.86 4.78 15.05
CA GLN A 299 -21.59 4.16 13.97
C GLN A 299 -21.41 2.65 14.00
N ILE A 300 -22.49 1.91 13.73
CA ILE A 300 -22.45 0.44 13.63
C ILE A 300 -21.67 0.03 12.38
N ARG A 301 -20.77 -0.93 12.56
CA ARG A 301 -19.93 -1.54 11.53
C ARG A 301 -19.78 -3.04 11.80
N CYS A 302 -19.42 -3.81 10.76
CA CYS A 302 -19.16 -5.24 10.88
C CYS A 302 -17.66 -5.55 11.02
N THR A 303 -17.35 -6.56 11.84
CA THR A 303 -16.02 -7.13 12.05
C THR A 303 -16.03 -8.63 11.77
N ILE A 304 -15.10 -9.37 12.35
CA ILE A 304 -14.97 -10.83 12.16
C ILE A 304 -16.29 -11.56 12.36
N GLY A 305 -16.60 -12.48 11.43
CA GLY A 305 -17.85 -13.27 11.47
C GLY A 305 -19.13 -12.48 11.26
N GLY A 306 -19.04 -11.24 10.76
CA GLY A 306 -20.21 -10.36 10.60
C GLY A 306 -20.69 -9.71 11.91
N ARG A 307 -19.95 -9.88 13.02
CA ARG A 307 -20.30 -9.29 14.30
C ARG A 307 -20.32 -7.75 14.21
N GLU A 308 -21.41 -7.16 14.65
CA GLU A 308 -21.56 -5.71 14.74
C GLU A 308 -20.80 -5.11 15.93
N PHE A 309 -20.26 -3.90 15.76
CA PHE A 309 -19.64 -3.10 16.80
C PHE A 309 -19.78 -1.62 16.47
N GLU A 310 -19.69 -0.79 17.51
CA GLU A 310 -19.67 0.67 17.34
C GLU A 310 -18.26 1.18 17.06
N ILE A 311 -18.01 1.64 15.84
CA ILE A 311 -16.77 2.35 15.51
C ILE A 311 -16.79 3.76 16.08
N MET A 312 -15.71 4.19 16.72
CA MET A 312 -15.56 5.52 17.30
C MET A 312 -14.71 6.43 16.43
N LYS A 313 -15.17 7.66 16.18
CA LYS A 313 -14.43 8.70 15.44
C LYS A 313 -14.62 10.05 16.11
N PHE A 314 -13.70 10.99 15.90
CA PHE A 314 -14.01 12.38 16.15
C PHE A 314 -15.07 12.86 15.15
N ARG A 315 -16.03 13.65 15.63
CA ARG A 315 -17.07 14.20 14.79
C ARG A 315 -16.48 15.23 13.83
N SER A 316 -16.60 14.97 12.55
CA SER A 316 -16.13 15.82 11.46
C SER A 316 -17.27 16.47 10.64
N MET A 317 -18.52 16.09 10.91
CA MET A 317 -19.73 16.60 10.25
C MET A 317 -20.65 17.30 11.26
N ARG A 318 -21.60 18.08 10.76
CA ARG A 318 -22.64 18.71 11.57
C ARG A 318 -23.49 17.66 12.29
N VAL A 319 -24.11 18.03 13.41
CA VAL A 319 -24.93 17.09 14.23
C VAL A 319 -26.11 16.53 13.44
N ASP A 320 -26.60 17.29 12.47
CA ASP A 320 -27.76 16.94 11.63
C ASP A 320 -27.41 16.32 10.28
N ALA A 321 -26.16 15.92 10.08
CA ALA A 321 -25.65 15.42 8.80
C ALA A 321 -26.34 14.15 8.25
N GLU A 322 -26.96 13.32 9.11
CA GLU A 322 -27.63 12.07 8.75
C GLU A 322 -29.09 12.03 9.29
N LYS A 323 -29.78 13.20 9.42
CA LYS A 323 -31.18 13.24 9.89
C LYS A 323 -32.11 12.43 9.01
N ASP A 324 -31.80 12.27 7.74
CA ASP A 324 -32.66 11.54 6.77
C ASP A 324 -32.51 10.00 6.89
N GLY A 325 -31.65 9.49 7.79
CA GLY A 325 -31.42 8.05 7.98
C GLY A 325 -30.79 7.33 6.78
N VAL A 326 -30.48 8.03 5.69
CA VAL A 326 -29.90 7.44 4.48
C VAL A 326 -28.40 7.41 4.57
N ALA A 327 -27.82 6.21 4.46
CA ALA A 327 -26.38 6.00 4.43
C ALA A 327 -25.76 6.52 3.12
N ARG A 328 -25.23 7.75 3.13
CA ARG A 328 -24.56 8.36 1.96
C ARG A 328 -23.06 8.40 2.17
N LEU A 329 -22.31 8.07 1.12
CA LEU A 329 -20.87 8.26 1.10
C LEU A 329 -20.54 9.77 0.99
N ALA A 330 -19.46 10.22 1.65
CA ALA A 330 -19.07 11.61 1.58
C ALA A 330 -18.51 11.97 0.19
N THR A 331 -19.00 13.05 -0.39
CA THR A 331 -18.53 13.61 -1.67
C THR A 331 -17.32 14.55 -1.45
N LYS A 332 -16.65 14.91 -2.54
CA LYS A 332 -15.41 15.73 -2.50
C LYS A 332 -15.64 17.12 -1.84
N ASN A 333 -16.84 17.70 -2.01
CA ASN A 333 -17.23 19.01 -1.44
C ASN A 333 -18.50 18.91 -0.56
N ASP A 334 -18.58 17.89 0.26
CA ASP A 334 -19.73 17.64 1.10
C ASP A 334 -19.98 18.79 2.09
N SER A 335 -21.10 19.50 1.93
CA SER A 335 -21.50 20.64 2.76
C SER A 335 -21.76 20.29 4.23
N ARG A 336 -21.91 19.00 4.53
CA ARG A 336 -22.10 18.49 5.90
C ARG A 336 -20.81 18.53 6.72
N ILE A 337 -19.64 18.64 6.07
CA ILE A 337 -18.32 18.62 6.74
C ILE A 337 -18.04 20.02 7.33
N THR A 338 -17.74 20.06 8.62
CA THR A 338 -17.37 21.32 9.31
C THR A 338 -15.94 21.79 8.88
N PRO A 339 -15.58 23.08 9.01
CA PRO A 339 -14.22 23.54 8.74
C PRO A 339 -13.15 22.78 9.54
N ILE A 340 -13.40 22.54 10.84
CA ILE A 340 -12.53 21.70 11.68
C ILE A 340 -12.52 20.27 11.15
N GLY A 341 -13.68 19.76 10.74
CA GLY A 341 -13.83 18.44 10.13
C GLY A 341 -12.99 18.25 8.87
N LYS A 342 -12.89 19.26 8.00
CA LYS A 342 -12.00 19.22 6.83
C LYS A 342 -10.54 18.98 7.23
N PHE A 343 -10.06 19.73 8.23
CA PHE A 343 -8.68 19.61 8.71
C PHE A 343 -8.42 18.21 9.33
N ILE A 344 -9.25 17.79 10.31
CA ILE A 344 -9.00 16.51 11.00
C ILE A 344 -9.13 15.30 10.08
N ARG A 345 -9.99 15.36 9.04
CA ARG A 345 -10.10 14.32 7.99
C ARG A 345 -8.88 14.32 7.07
N ALA A 346 -8.38 15.50 6.68
CA ALA A 346 -7.21 15.60 5.81
C ALA A 346 -5.96 14.95 6.43
N VAL A 347 -5.80 15.08 7.76
CA VAL A 347 -4.67 14.49 8.50
C VAL A 347 -5.03 13.19 9.23
N ARG A 348 -6.23 12.65 9.02
CA ARG A 348 -6.74 11.40 9.63
C ARG A 348 -6.80 11.39 11.16
N ILE A 349 -6.79 12.54 11.80
CA ILE A 349 -6.98 12.67 13.26
C ILE A 349 -8.37 12.18 13.68
N ASP A 350 -9.37 12.31 12.80
CA ASP A 350 -10.74 11.83 13.06
C ASP A 350 -10.82 10.33 13.34
N GLU A 351 -9.87 9.54 12.88
CA GLU A 351 -9.83 8.08 13.07
C GLU A 351 -9.08 7.66 14.35
N LEU A 352 -8.40 8.57 15.08
CA LEU A 352 -7.68 8.23 16.32
C LEU A 352 -8.55 7.53 17.39
N PRO A 353 -9.84 7.87 17.60
CA PRO A 353 -10.69 7.17 18.60
C PRO A 353 -10.86 5.69 18.32
N GLN A 354 -10.63 5.20 17.10
CA GLN A 354 -10.65 3.77 16.77
C GLN A 354 -9.56 2.98 17.50
N LEU A 355 -8.51 3.63 18.05
CA LEU A 355 -7.52 2.97 18.89
C LEU A 355 -8.17 2.32 20.12
N PHE A 356 -9.26 2.87 20.66
CA PHE A 356 -10.04 2.22 21.73
C PHE A 356 -10.80 0.99 21.22
N ASN A 357 -11.31 1.00 19.99
CA ASN A 357 -11.90 -0.20 19.40
C ASN A 357 -10.86 -1.31 19.23
N ILE A 358 -9.60 -0.96 18.91
CA ILE A 358 -8.50 -1.92 18.83
C ILE A 358 -8.17 -2.46 20.24
N LEU A 359 -8.06 -1.61 21.25
CA LEU A 359 -7.82 -2.06 22.64
C LEU A 359 -8.93 -2.98 23.15
N LYS A 360 -10.20 -2.65 22.87
CA LYS A 360 -11.36 -3.47 23.22
C LYS A 360 -11.34 -4.82 22.48
N GLY A 361 -10.75 -4.88 21.29
CA GLY A 361 -10.64 -6.10 20.50
C GLY A 361 -11.69 -6.24 19.41
N ASP A 362 -12.46 -5.20 19.13
CA ASP A 362 -13.42 -5.15 18.02
C ASP A 362 -12.70 -5.04 16.69
N MET A 363 -11.56 -4.34 16.67
CA MET A 363 -10.73 -4.08 15.51
C MET A 363 -9.28 -4.51 15.73
N SER A 364 -8.49 -4.46 14.65
CA SER A 364 -7.04 -4.59 14.62
C SER A 364 -6.43 -3.36 13.92
N PHE A 365 -5.11 -3.15 14.01
CA PHE A 365 -4.44 -2.14 13.21
C PHE A 365 -4.59 -2.43 11.72
N ILE A 366 -4.33 -3.66 11.32
CA ILE A 366 -4.38 -4.08 9.92
C ILE A 366 -5.48 -5.11 9.72
N GLY A 367 -6.30 -4.87 8.71
CA GLY A 367 -7.40 -5.74 8.31
C GLY A 367 -8.28 -5.09 7.24
N PRO A 368 -9.29 -5.77 6.72
CA PRO A 368 -10.29 -5.18 5.84
C PRO A 368 -11.00 -4.00 6.51
N ARG A 369 -11.22 -2.91 5.77
CA ARG A 369 -11.93 -1.74 6.32
C ARG A 369 -13.35 -2.12 6.74
N PRO A 370 -13.80 -1.78 7.96
CA PRO A 370 -15.15 -2.11 8.43
C PRO A 370 -16.20 -1.35 7.62
N GLU A 371 -17.17 -2.08 7.07
CA GLU A 371 -18.31 -1.52 6.33
C GLU A 371 -19.58 -1.53 7.17
N ARG A 372 -20.58 -0.75 6.77
CA ARG A 372 -21.93 -0.75 7.38
C ARG A 372 -22.65 -2.05 7.05
N PRO A 373 -23.49 -2.61 7.97
CA PRO A 373 -24.27 -3.82 7.69
C PRO A 373 -25.11 -3.72 6.41
N GLU A 374 -25.76 -2.55 6.19
CA GLU A 374 -26.61 -2.31 5.03
C GLU A 374 -25.82 -2.35 3.71
N ILE A 375 -24.59 -1.79 3.71
CA ILE A 375 -23.71 -1.81 2.54
C ILE A 375 -23.22 -3.22 2.26
N ILE A 376 -22.90 -3.99 3.30
CA ILE A 376 -22.50 -5.39 3.15
C ILE A 376 -23.64 -6.21 2.56
N ALA A 377 -24.87 -6.05 3.09
CA ALA A 377 -26.05 -6.74 2.57
C ALA A 377 -26.28 -6.42 1.09
N GLN A 378 -26.20 -5.15 0.71
CA GLN A 378 -26.36 -4.71 -0.68
C GLN A 378 -25.29 -5.33 -1.61
N TYR A 379 -24.02 -5.43 -1.17
CA TYR A 379 -22.99 -6.05 -1.99
C TYR A 379 -23.14 -7.58 -2.07
N MET A 380 -23.66 -8.20 -1.02
CA MET A 380 -23.88 -9.64 -0.99
C MET A 380 -25.04 -10.09 -1.88
N GLU A 381 -25.97 -9.22 -2.27
CA GLU A 381 -27.01 -9.52 -3.25
C GLU A 381 -26.42 -9.94 -4.61
N ASP A 382 -25.41 -9.21 -5.09
CA ASP A 382 -24.77 -9.48 -6.38
C ASP A 382 -23.49 -10.35 -6.24
N MET A 383 -22.88 -10.36 -5.05
CA MET A 383 -21.58 -11.00 -4.78
C MET A 383 -21.56 -11.60 -3.37
N PRO A 384 -22.15 -12.79 -3.18
CA PRO A 384 -22.16 -13.46 -1.86
C PRO A 384 -20.78 -13.63 -1.23
N GLU A 385 -19.73 -13.77 -2.05
CA GLU A 385 -18.35 -13.90 -1.61
C GLU A 385 -17.82 -12.65 -0.86
N PHE A 386 -18.56 -11.52 -0.90
CA PHE A 386 -18.16 -10.31 -0.17
C PHE A 386 -18.08 -10.56 1.34
N ALA A 387 -18.82 -11.54 1.87
CA ALA A 387 -18.74 -12.00 3.25
C ALA A 387 -17.36 -12.55 3.63
N LEU A 388 -16.59 -13.08 2.68
CA LEU A 388 -15.28 -13.71 2.95
C LEU A 388 -14.25 -12.73 3.54
N ARG A 389 -14.41 -11.43 3.31
CA ARG A 389 -13.56 -10.42 3.92
C ARG A 389 -13.68 -10.34 5.46
N MET A 390 -14.78 -10.85 6.01
CA MET A 390 -15.04 -10.90 7.45
C MET A 390 -14.46 -12.15 8.14
N LYS A 391 -13.64 -12.95 7.45
CA LYS A 391 -12.89 -14.06 8.08
C LYS A 391 -11.83 -13.58 9.09
N VAL A 392 -11.47 -12.31 9.08
CA VAL A 392 -10.55 -11.66 10.02
C VAL A 392 -11.17 -10.42 10.63
N LYS A 393 -10.56 -9.90 11.72
CA LYS A 393 -11.00 -8.63 12.31
C LYS A 393 -10.87 -7.48 11.33
N ALA A 394 -11.81 -6.55 11.40
CA ALA A 394 -11.73 -5.28 10.68
C ALA A 394 -10.49 -4.49 11.12
N GLY A 395 -9.87 -3.75 10.17
CA GLY A 395 -8.66 -2.97 10.41
C GLY A 395 -8.87 -1.46 10.36
N LEU A 396 -8.05 -0.74 11.12
CA LEU A 396 -7.89 0.72 10.98
C LEU A 396 -7.29 1.06 9.61
N ALA A 397 -6.28 0.31 9.22
CA ALA A 397 -5.69 0.30 7.89
C ALA A 397 -5.76 -1.09 7.28
N GLY A 398 -5.60 -1.21 5.96
CA GLY A 398 -5.67 -2.51 5.30
C GLY A 398 -5.03 -2.52 3.92
N TYR A 399 -4.87 -3.72 3.38
CA TYR A 399 -4.24 -3.94 2.09
C TYR A 399 -4.97 -3.18 0.96
N ALA A 400 -6.31 -3.21 0.97
CA ALA A 400 -7.13 -2.49 0.01
C ALA A 400 -7.01 -0.96 0.15
N GLN A 401 -6.75 -0.43 1.36
CA GLN A 401 -6.53 0.99 1.58
C GLN A 401 -5.12 1.44 1.12
N VAL A 402 -4.13 0.54 1.23
CA VAL A 402 -2.73 0.83 0.85
C VAL A 402 -2.51 0.71 -0.65
N TYR A 403 -3.07 -0.30 -1.29
CA TYR A 403 -2.84 -0.61 -2.71
C TYR A 403 -4.01 -0.27 -3.63
N GLY A 404 -5.21 -0.12 -3.08
CA GLY A 404 -6.38 0.37 -3.80
C GLY A 404 -6.39 1.89 -3.91
N LYS A 405 -7.37 2.38 -4.67
CA LYS A 405 -7.71 3.80 -4.74
C LYS A 405 -9.12 3.99 -4.17
N TYR A 406 -9.50 5.24 -3.95
CA TYR A 406 -10.84 5.54 -3.45
C TYR A 406 -11.96 4.98 -4.35
N ASN A 407 -11.78 5.02 -5.67
CA ASN A 407 -12.71 4.51 -6.68
C ASN A 407 -12.49 3.03 -7.06
N THR A 408 -11.79 2.23 -6.23
CA THR A 408 -11.65 0.79 -6.43
C THR A 408 -13.02 0.11 -6.29
N THR A 409 -13.39 -0.70 -7.30
CA THR A 409 -14.69 -1.41 -7.29
C THR A 409 -14.81 -2.36 -6.10
N PRO A 410 -16.02 -2.66 -5.61
CA PRO A 410 -16.21 -3.62 -4.51
C PRO A 410 -15.57 -4.99 -4.77
N TYR A 411 -15.64 -5.45 -6.03
CA TYR A 411 -15.03 -6.70 -6.46
C TYR A 411 -13.49 -6.67 -6.39
N ASP A 412 -12.84 -5.58 -6.85
CA ASP A 412 -11.39 -5.44 -6.74
C ASP A 412 -10.95 -5.23 -5.29
N LYS A 413 -11.77 -4.52 -4.49
CA LYS A 413 -11.54 -4.34 -3.06
C LYS A 413 -11.56 -5.68 -2.32
N LEU A 414 -12.54 -6.53 -2.63
CA LEU A 414 -12.62 -7.89 -2.07
C LEU A 414 -11.37 -8.71 -2.41
N LYS A 415 -10.90 -8.68 -3.67
CA LYS A 415 -9.67 -9.38 -4.06
C LYS A 415 -8.43 -8.91 -3.31
N LEU A 416 -8.32 -7.60 -3.05
CA LEU A 416 -7.24 -7.05 -2.24
C LEU A 416 -7.34 -7.48 -0.78
N ASP A 417 -8.55 -7.46 -0.21
CA ASP A 417 -8.78 -7.93 1.17
C ASP A 417 -8.49 -9.43 1.31
N LEU A 418 -8.92 -10.25 0.35
CA LEU A 418 -8.61 -11.69 0.33
C LEU A 418 -7.12 -11.95 0.12
N SER A 419 -6.45 -11.16 -0.72
CA SER A 419 -4.99 -11.26 -0.89
C SER A 419 -4.23 -11.03 0.42
N TYR A 420 -4.73 -10.15 1.29
CA TYR A 420 -4.19 -9.96 2.62
C TYR A 420 -4.47 -11.17 3.53
N ILE A 421 -5.72 -11.64 3.55
CA ILE A 421 -6.19 -12.71 4.42
C ILE A 421 -5.43 -14.02 4.14
N GLU A 422 -5.33 -14.38 2.86
CA GLU A 422 -4.75 -15.64 2.43
C GLU A 422 -3.20 -15.66 2.49
N ASN A 423 -2.55 -14.50 2.33
CA ASN A 423 -1.09 -14.39 2.40
C ASN A 423 -0.62 -13.71 3.70
N TYR A 424 -1.37 -13.87 4.78
CA TYR A 424 -1.05 -13.23 6.05
C TYR A 424 0.30 -13.65 6.59
N THR A 425 1.10 -12.66 6.95
CA THR A 425 2.31 -12.79 7.77
C THR A 425 2.40 -11.61 8.73
N LEU A 426 3.01 -11.82 9.89
CA LEU A 426 3.27 -10.72 10.84
C LEU A 426 4.08 -9.58 10.20
N TRP A 427 5.02 -9.95 9.34
CA TRP A 427 5.81 -9.00 8.56
C TRP A 427 4.94 -8.16 7.61
N LEU A 428 3.90 -8.76 7.02
CA LEU A 428 2.95 -8.03 6.18
C LEU A 428 2.21 -6.96 6.98
N ASP A 429 1.79 -7.26 8.21
CA ASP A 429 1.16 -6.26 9.10
C ASP A 429 2.10 -5.09 9.38
N ILE A 430 3.33 -5.36 9.82
CA ILE A 430 4.33 -4.32 10.07
C ILE A 430 4.56 -3.46 8.83
N LYS A 431 4.71 -4.10 7.67
CA LYS A 431 4.89 -3.42 6.39
C LYS A 431 3.70 -2.52 6.03
N LEU A 432 2.47 -3.01 6.23
CA LEU A 432 1.26 -2.23 5.96
C LEU A 432 1.11 -1.07 6.95
N MET A 433 1.44 -1.24 8.23
CA MET A 433 1.48 -0.16 9.22
C MET A 433 2.44 0.95 8.77
N LEU A 434 3.66 0.59 8.36
CA LEU A 434 4.63 1.56 7.84
C LEU A 434 4.13 2.25 6.57
N LEU A 435 3.59 1.48 5.60
CA LEU A 435 3.04 2.04 4.36
C LEU A 435 1.86 2.98 4.62
N THR A 436 1.05 2.72 5.65
CA THR A 436 -0.06 3.61 6.03
C THR A 436 0.45 4.98 6.42
N LEU A 437 1.57 5.08 7.17
CA LEU A 437 2.18 6.37 7.51
C LEU A 437 2.51 7.19 6.25
N LYS A 438 3.03 6.55 5.19
CA LYS A 438 3.30 7.23 3.93
C LYS A 438 2.02 7.72 3.24
N ILE A 439 0.93 6.94 3.32
CA ILE A 439 -0.33 7.27 2.65
C ILE A 439 -1.04 8.44 3.32
N LEU A 440 -0.86 8.64 4.63
CA LEU A 440 -1.39 9.81 5.34
C LEU A 440 -0.95 11.15 4.72
N PHE A 441 0.19 11.16 4.03
CA PHE A 441 0.73 12.34 3.35
C PHE A 441 0.36 12.42 1.86
N LYS A 442 -0.48 11.48 1.33
CA LYS A 442 -0.94 11.50 -0.06
C LYS A 442 -2.38 12.06 -0.14
N PRO A 443 -2.61 13.18 -0.88
CA PRO A 443 -3.95 13.78 -1.02
C PRO A 443 -4.98 12.83 -1.64
N GLU A 444 -4.56 11.99 -2.60
CA GLU A 444 -5.43 11.04 -3.33
C GLU A 444 -6.14 10.02 -2.41
N SER A 445 -5.68 9.85 -1.18
CA SER A 445 -6.28 8.91 -0.22
C SER A 445 -7.46 9.48 0.56
N THR A 446 -7.68 10.80 0.49
CA THR A 446 -8.71 11.54 1.24
C THR A 446 -9.80 12.12 0.35
N GLU A 447 -9.65 12.05 -0.98
CA GLU A 447 -10.65 12.56 -1.93
C GLU A 447 -11.96 11.76 -1.82
N GLY A 448 -13.10 12.47 -1.74
CA GLY A 448 -14.46 11.89 -1.75
C GLY A 448 -14.84 11.36 -3.14
N ILE A 449 -16.02 10.72 -3.24
CA ILE A 449 -16.58 10.26 -4.52
C ILE A 449 -16.93 11.46 -5.40
N GLU A 450 -16.85 11.28 -6.74
CA GLU A 450 -17.39 12.24 -7.70
C GLU A 450 -18.91 12.41 -7.50
N GLU A 451 -19.46 13.61 -7.72
CA GLU A 451 -20.82 13.98 -7.36
C GLU A 451 -21.92 13.08 -7.97
N ASN A 452 -21.61 12.38 -9.05
CA ASN A 452 -22.54 11.47 -9.73
C ASN A 452 -22.51 10.01 -9.20
N GLN A 453 -21.68 9.69 -8.19
CA GLN A 453 -21.62 8.37 -7.58
C GLN A 453 -22.29 8.37 -6.20
N THR A 454 -23.60 8.11 -6.15
CA THR A 454 -24.35 8.02 -4.89
C THR A 454 -24.16 6.69 -4.16
N THR A 455 -23.76 5.64 -4.87
CA THR A 455 -23.45 4.31 -4.31
C THR A 455 -22.06 3.89 -4.75
N ALA A 456 -21.40 2.99 -4.01
CA ALA A 456 -20.12 2.42 -4.40
C ALA A 456 -20.21 1.43 -5.58
N LYS A 457 -21.41 1.19 -6.12
CA LYS A 457 -21.63 0.49 -7.39
C LYS A 457 -21.33 1.48 -8.53
N LYS A 458 -20.37 1.14 -9.39
CA LYS A 458 -20.36 1.66 -10.75
C LYS A 458 -21.36 0.82 -11.54
N GLU A 459 -22.39 1.45 -12.07
CA GLU A 459 -23.20 0.88 -13.13
C GLU A 459 -22.33 0.48 -14.32
#